data_734af59493c7897b7c143c182ef6ec31
#
_entry.id   734af59493c7897b7c143c182ef6ec31
#
_cell.length_a   1.000
_cell.length_b   1.000
_cell.length_c   1.000
_cell.angle_alpha   90.00
_cell.angle_beta   90.00
_cell.angle_gamma   90.00
#
_symmetry.space_group_name_H-M   'P 1'
#
loop_
_entity.id
_entity.type
_entity.pdbx_description
1 polymer ?
#
loop_
_entity_poly.entity_id
_entity_poly.type
_entity_poly.pdbx_seq_one_letter_code
_entity_poly.pdbx_strand_id
1 'polypeptide(L)'
;VAVQGFGSVGKHAARFLAEKGAVLVAACDTHGTIYNPRGIDVARLIDIKDCDKNVTDYPGGEKLETDAVIDIECEIWIPAARPDVIHKDNVGRLKTKLVPQGANIPFTPEAARMLHERSVLILPDFIANAGGVICASAEYHGGSESQALRTIEEKIFANTEEVLASAKKNRTLPRQAAVELAETRVRKAMSFRQ
;
A
#
# COMPACT_ATOMS: atom_id res chain seq x y z
N VAL A 1 4.49 -5.23 -10.12
CA VAL A 1 4.40 -4.48 -8.85
C VAL A 1 5.72 -3.79 -8.57
N ALA A 2 5.68 -2.53 -8.08
CA ALA A 2 6.84 -1.87 -7.49
C ALA A 2 6.52 -1.46 -6.04
N VAL A 3 7.51 -1.58 -5.13
CA VAL A 3 7.35 -1.30 -3.70
C VAL A 3 8.35 -0.24 -3.25
N GLN A 4 7.84 0.90 -2.79
CA GLN A 4 8.64 1.97 -2.21
C GLN A 4 8.73 1.77 -0.69
N GLY A 5 9.92 1.35 -0.24
CA GLY A 5 10.17 0.97 1.15
C GLY A 5 10.01 -0.52 1.42
N PHE A 6 11.10 -1.27 1.42
CA PHE A 6 11.11 -2.72 1.63
C PHE A 6 11.41 -3.09 3.09
N GLY A 7 10.70 -2.39 4.02
CA GLY A 7 10.64 -2.69 5.44
C GLY A 7 9.53 -3.68 5.77
N SER A 8 9.05 -3.70 7.02
CA SER A 8 8.03 -4.66 7.46
C SER A 8 6.77 -4.65 6.57
N VAL A 9 6.20 -3.47 6.28
CA VAL A 9 5.00 -3.36 5.44
C VAL A 9 5.29 -3.80 4.00
N GLY A 10 6.37 -3.29 3.39
CA GLY A 10 6.71 -3.59 1.99
C GLY A 10 7.06 -5.05 1.77
N LYS A 11 7.82 -5.69 2.66
CA LYS A 11 8.15 -7.12 2.59
C LYS A 11 6.91 -7.99 2.57
N HIS A 12 6.00 -7.76 3.51
CA HIS A 12 4.78 -8.56 3.60
C HIS A 12 3.81 -8.29 2.44
N ALA A 13 3.66 -7.03 2.01
CA ALA A 13 2.85 -6.71 0.83
C ALA A 13 3.39 -7.41 -0.43
N ALA A 14 4.70 -7.36 -0.66
CA ALA A 14 5.33 -8.06 -1.78
C ALA A 14 5.12 -9.57 -1.71
N ARG A 15 5.28 -10.18 -0.51
CA ARG A 15 5.09 -11.62 -0.30
C ARG A 15 3.66 -12.05 -0.65
N PHE A 16 2.66 -11.43 -0.04
CA PHE A 16 1.26 -11.82 -0.27
C PHE A 16 0.81 -11.58 -1.72
N LEU A 17 1.31 -10.55 -2.37
CA LEU A 17 1.02 -10.31 -3.77
C LEU A 17 1.69 -11.35 -4.69
N ALA A 18 2.94 -11.74 -4.38
CA ALA A 18 3.62 -12.80 -5.12
C ALA A 18 2.91 -14.16 -4.96
N GLU A 19 2.41 -14.50 -3.76
CA GLU A 19 1.57 -15.68 -3.52
C GLU A 19 0.28 -15.68 -4.36
N LYS A 20 -0.22 -14.50 -4.74
CA LYS A 20 -1.37 -14.33 -5.64
C LYS A 20 -0.97 -14.22 -7.13
N GLY A 21 0.29 -14.43 -7.47
CA GLY A 21 0.80 -14.45 -8.85
C GLY A 21 1.27 -13.09 -9.38
N ALA A 22 1.37 -12.05 -8.53
CA ALA A 22 1.91 -10.77 -8.96
C ALA A 22 3.44 -10.83 -9.07
N VAL A 23 4.01 -10.14 -10.07
CA VAL A 23 5.45 -10.07 -10.30
C VAL A 23 6.00 -8.79 -9.70
N LEU A 24 6.91 -8.91 -8.73
CA LEU A 24 7.66 -7.77 -8.19
C LEU A 24 8.75 -7.38 -9.20
N VAL A 25 8.69 -6.18 -9.75
CA VAL A 25 9.69 -5.67 -10.70
C VAL A 25 10.66 -4.68 -10.07
N ALA A 26 10.28 -4.01 -8.99
CA ALA A 26 11.16 -3.11 -8.28
C ALA A 26 10.85 -3.05 -6.78
N ALA A 27 11.89 -2.85 -5.99
CA ALA A 27 11.80 -2.53 -4.56
C ALA A 27 12.89 -1.55 -4.18
N CYS A 28 12.60 -0.61 -3.27
CA CYS A 28 13.62 0.28 -2.75
C CYS A 28 13.69 0.25 -1.23
N ASP A 29 14.85 0.62 -0.70
CA ASP A 29 15.07 1.00 0.70
C ASP A 29 15.86 2.32 0.77
N THR A 30 16.42 2.64 1.93
CA THR A 30 17.20 3.87 2.13
C THR A 30 18.53 3.90 1.35
N HIS A 31 18.96 2.79 0.79
CA HIS A 31 20.26 2.63 0.13
C HIS A 31 20.15 2.53 -1.41
N GLY A 32 18.94 2.49 -1.94
CA GLY A 32 18.71 2.47 -3.38
C GLY A 32 17.49 1.66 -3.80
N THR A 33 17.35 1.50 -5.09
CA THR A 33 16.30 0.70 -5.74
C THR A 33 16.94 -0.47 -6.48
N ILE A 34 16.36 -1.65 -6.35
CA ILE A 34 16.64 -2.78 -7.25
C ILE A 34 15.50 -2.89 -8.27
N TYR A 35 15.86 -2.99 -9.53
CA TYR A 35 14.90 -3.13 -10.65
C TYR A 35 15.22 -4.33 -11.51
N ASN A 36 14.23 -5.16 -11.80
CA ASN A 36 14.32 -6.25 -12.76
C ASN A 36 12.99 -6.41 -13.49
N PRO A 37 12.88 -6.02 -14.77
CA PRO A 37 11.61 -6.11 -15.52
C PRO A 37 11.12 -7.54 -15.71
N ARG A 38 11.99 -8.56 -15.57
CA ARG A 38 11.62 -9.97 -15.64
C ARG A 38 11.10 -10.52 -14.31
N GLY A 39 11.15 -9.73 -13.24
CA GLY A 39 10.73 -10.10 -11.90
C GLY A 39 11.90 -10.33 -10.94
N ILE A 40 11.60 -10.07 -9.68
CA ILE A 40 12.47 -10.27 -8.53
C ILE A 40 11.88 -11.42 -7.71
N ASP A 41 12.71 -12.39 -7.34
CA ASP A 41 12.33 -13.43 -6.39
C ASP A 41 12.14 -12.80 -5.00
N VAL A 42 10.88 -12.72 -4.60
CA VAL A 42 10.48 -12.03 -3.35
C VAL A 42 11.01 -12.75 -2.13
N ALA A 43 11.00 -14.09 -2.11
CA ALA A 43 11.52 -14.86 -0.98
C ALA A 43 13.01 -14.59 -0.79
N ARG A 44 13.79 -14.66 -1.87
CA ARG A 44 15.21 -14.36 -1.85
C ARG A 44 15.51 -12.90 -1.46
N LEU A 45 14.69 -11.94 -1.89
CA LEU A 45 14.86 -10.55 -1.49
C LEU A 45 14.57 -10.35 0.00
N ILE A 46 13.58 -11.05 0.54
CA ILE A 46 13.27 -11.05 1.98
C ILE A 46 14.45 -11.63 2.78
N ASP A 47 15.00 -12.78 2.36
CA ASP A 47 16.16 -13.39 3.03
C ASP A 47 17.37 -12.44 3.08
N ILE A 48 17.61 -11.68 1.99
CA ILE A 48 18.66 -10.67 1.94
C ILE A 48 18.40 -9.59 2.99
N LYS A 49 17.17 -9.09 3.09
CA LYS A 49 16.79 -8.06 4.07
C LYS A 49 16.84 -8.57 5.51
N ASP A 50 16.50 -9.82 5.74
CA ASP A 50 16.54 -10.45 7.08
C ASP A 50 17.98 -10.74 7.54
N CYS A 51 18.96 -10.71 6.62
CA CYS A 51 20.40 -10.70 6.90
C CYS A 51 21.00 -9.29 7.04
N ASP A 52 20.20 -8.26 7.34
CA ASP A 52 20.61 -6.84 7.47
C ASP A 52 21.32 -6.25 6.24
N LYS A 53 21.02 -6.79 5.05
CA LYS A 53 21.52 -6.28 3.77
C LYS A 53 20.49 -5.35 3.12
N ASN A 54 20.90 -4.71 2.03
CA ASN A 54 20.07 -3.76 1.28
C ASN A 54 19.36 -4.43 0.10
N VAL A 55 18.28 -3.85 -0.39
CA VAL A 55 17.62 -4.39 -1.60
C VAL A 55 18.56 -4.41 -2.80
N THR A 56 19.51 -3.49 -2.84
CA THR A 56 20.55 -3.41 -3.89
C THR A 56 21.58 -4.54 -3.82
N ASP A 57 21.59 -5.36 -2.77
CA ASP A 57 22.43 -6.55 -2.68
C ASP A 57 21.79 -7.77 -3.36
N TYR A 58 20.55 -7.61 -3.85
CA TYR A 58 19.90 -8.66 -4.64
C TYR A 58 20.65 -8.89 -5.96
N PRO A 59 21.04 -10.12 -6.28
CA PRO A 59 21.75 -10.43 -7.53
C PRO A 59 20.76 -10.49 -8.70
N GLY A 60 21.12 -9.91 -9.83
CA GLY A 60 20.36 -10.06 -11.07
C GLY A 60 19.31 -9.00 -11.33
N GLY A 61 19.56 -7.79 -10.90
CA GLY A 61 18.77 -6.61 -11.22
C GLY A 61 19.67 -5.39 -11.47
N GLU A 62 19.07 -4.32 -11.96
CA GLU A 62 19.70 -3.01 -12.07
C GLU A 62 19.60 -2.28 -10.73
N LYS A 63 20.73 -1.71 -10.29
CA LYS A 63 20.82 -0.90 -9.07
C LYS A 63 20.63 0.57 -9.44
N LEU A 64 19.65 1.21 -8.85
CA LEU A 64 19.28 2.58 -9.12
C LEU A 64 19.24 3.40 -7.82
N GLU A 65 19.19 4.70 -7.95
CA GLU A 65 18.99 5.62 -6.83
C GLU A 65 17.65 5.35 -6.12
N THR A 66 17.56 5.73 -4.85
CA THR A 66 16.39 5.41 -4.01
C THR A 66 15.06 5.90 -4.60
N ASP A 67 15.02 7.12 -5.14
CA ASP A 67 13.77 7.67 -5.67
C ASP A 67 13.48 7.28 -7.12
N ALA A 68 14.38 6.54 -7.78
CA ALA A 68 14.12 5.96 -9.09
C ALA A 68 12.93 4.97 -9.10
N VAL A 69 12.57 4.41 -7.94
CA VAL A 69 11.38 3.57 -7.80
C VAL A 69 10.09 4.28 -8.24
N ILE A 70 10.05 5.61 -8.25
CA ILE A 70 8.91 6.42 -8.70
C ILE A 70 8.75 6.34 -10.22
N ASP A 71 9.86 6.24 -10.96
CA ASP A 71 9.86 6.21 -12.43
C ASP A 71 9.53 4.84 -13.02
N ILE A 72 9.55 3.80 -12.19
CA ILE A 72 9.33 2.43 -12.65
C ILE A 72 7.89 2.25 -13.11
N GLU A 73 7.74 1.93 -14.39
CA GLU A 73 6.43 1.61 -14.96
C GLU A 73 5.94 0.26 -14.43
N CYS A 74 4.76 0.28 -13.82
CA CYS A 74 4.16 -0.92 -13.23
C CYS A 74 2.63 -0.77 -13.11
N GLU A 75 1.92 -1.87 -12.94
CA GLU A 75 0.47 -1.82 -12.76
C GLU A 75 0.09 -1.41 -11.33
N ILE A 76 0.86 -1.86 -10.33
CA ILE A 76 0.61 -1.58 -8.91
C ILE A 76 1.87 -0.98 -8.30
N TRP A 77 1.76 0.20 -7.73
CA TRP A 77 2.84 0.87 -7.02
C TRP A 77 2.46 1.04 -5.54
N ILE A 78 3.28 0.54 -4.62
CA ILE A 78 2.99 0.49 -3.19
C ILE A 78 3.92 1.42 -2.42
N PRO A 79 3.45 2.57 -1.93
CA PRO A 79 4.19 3.37 -0.95
C PRO A 79 4.12 2.69 0.42
N ALA A 80 5.26 2.28 0.95
CA ALA A 80 5.36 1.56 2.22
C ALA A 80 6.47 2.09 3.15
N ALA A 81 6.94 3.34 2.94
CA ALA A 81 8.04 3.92 3.72
C ALA A 81 7.59 5.06 4.61
N ARG A 82 7.25 6.21 4.04
CA ARG A 82 7.09 7.48 4.79
C ARG A 82 5.96 8.34 4.22
N PRO A 83 5.50 9.35 5.00
CA PRO A 83 4.55 10.37 4.53
C PRO A 83 5.12 11.23 3.38
N ASP A 84 4.23 11.84 2.61
CA ASP A 84 4.48 12.87 1.60
C ASP A 84 5.57 12.51 0.56
N VAL A 85 5.70 11.21 0.27
CA VAL A 85 6.70 10.73 -0.71
C VAL A 85 6.34 11.13 -2.13
N ILE A 86 5.05 11.28 -2.43
CA ILE A 86 4.54 11.77 -3.70
C ILE A 86 3.86 13.12 -3.48
N HIS A 87 4.37 14.13 -4.16
CA HIS A 87 3.91 15.51 -4.12
C HIS A 87 3.83 16.09 -5.55
N LYS A 88 3.36 17.33 -5.69
CA LYS A 88 3.12 17.97 -7.00
C LYS A 88 4.32 17.92 -7.96
N ASP A 89 5.54 18.02 -7.41
CA ASP A 89 6.75 18.14 -8.26
C ASP A 89 7.23 16.80 -8.80
N ASN A 90 6.83 15.66 -8.19
CA ASN A 90 7.24 14.33 -8.61
C ASN A 90 6.10 13.41 -9.07
N VAL A 91 4.85 13.76 -8.81
CA VAL A 91 3.67 12.95 -9.17
C VAL A 91 3.59 12.65 -10.67
N GLY A 92 4.13 13.53 -11.52
CA GLY A 92 4.20 13.33 -12.97
C GLY A 92 5.08 12.15 -13.39
N ARG A 93 6.05 11.76 -12.56
CA ARG A 93 6.97 10.64 -12.80
C ARG A 93 6.27 9.29 -12.61
N LEU A 94 5.24 9.20 -11.75
CA LEU A 94 4.60 7.95 -11.40
C LEU A 94 3.77 7.39 -12.57
N LYS A 95 4.11 6.17 -13.01
CA LYS A 95 3.49 5.46 -14.13
C LYS A 95 2.86 4.16 -13.64
N THR A 96 1.65 4.25 -13.08
CA THR A 96 0.94 3.11 -12.51
C THR A 96 -0.58 3.23 -12.72
N LYS A 97 -1.30 2.14 -12.51
CA LYS A 97 -2.78 2.11 -12.58
C LYS A 97 -3.43 2.09 -11.20
N LEU A 98 -2.77 1.48 -10.22
CA LEU A 98 -3.30 1.24 -8.89
C LEU A 98 -2.24 1.55 -7.82
N VAL A 99 -2.65 2.27 -6.78
CA VAL A 99 -1.83 2.57 -5.60
C VAL A 99 -2.58 2.20 -4.32
N PRO A 100 -2.33 1.02 -3.74
CA PRO A 100 -2.73 0.74 -2.37
C PRO A 100 -1.71 1.38 -1.40
N GLN A 101 -2.17 2.31 -0.58
CA GLN A 101 -1.30 3.06 0.33
C GLN A 101 -0.95 2.22 1.57
N GLY A 102 0.25 1.65 1.60
CA GLY A 102 0.78 0.89 2.75
C GLY A 102 1.33 1.79 3.86
N ALA A 103 1.96 2.93 3.51
CA ALA A 103 2.38 3.95 4.46
C ALA A 103 1.24 4.90 4.81
N ASN A 104 1.34 5.58 5.95
CA ASN A 104 0.40 6.64 6.33
C ASN A 104 0.70 7.91 5.54
N ILE A 105 -0.35 8.50 4.96
CA ILE A 105 -0.33 9.80 4.24
C ILE A 105 0.83 9.88 3.23
N PRO A 106 1.05 8.88 2.37
CA PRO A 106 2.21 8.87 1.48
C PRO A 106 2.11 9.91 0.35
N PHE A 107 0.93 10.46 0.13
CA PHE A 107 0.65 11.44 -0.92
C PHE A 107 0.11 12.74 -0.32
N THR A 108 0.60 13.87 -0.86
CA THR A 108 -0.07 15.14 -0.60
C THR A 108 -1.48 15.16 -1.22
N PRO A 109 -2.43 15.91 -0.66
CA PRO A 109 -3.79 16.00 -1.21
C PRO A 109 -3.81 16.46 -2.68
N GLU A 110 -2.88 17.33 -3.06
CA GLU A 110 -2.72 17.82 -4.43
C GLU A 110 -2.28 16.69 -5.38
N ALA A 111 -1.25 15.93 -4.99
CA ALA A 111 -0.76 14.80 -5.78
C ALA A 111 -1.84 13.71 -5.95
N ALA A 112 -2.63 13.44 -4.91
CA ALA A 112 -3.73 12.49 -5.00
C ALA A 112 -4.79 12.91 -6.02
N ARG A 113 -5.14 14.22 -6.08
CA ARG A 113 -6.06 14.74 -7.10
C ARG A 113 -5.49 14.61 -8.51
N MET A 114 -4.22 14.98 -8.71
CA MET A 114 -3.55 14.88 -10.01
C MET A 114 -3.52 13.44 -10.53
N LEU A 115 -3.29 12.46 -9.65
CA LEU A 115 -3.34 11.04 -10.03
C LEU A 115 -4.76 10.57 -10.36
N HIS A 116 -5.76 11.02 -9.62
CA HIS A 116 -7.15 10.73 -9.92
C HIS A 116 -7.58 11.26 -11.30
N GLU A 117 -7.19 12.49 -11.64
CA GLU A 117 -7.42 13.09 -12.98
C GLU A 117 -6.75 12.28 -14.10
N ARG A 118 -5.65 11.60 -13.80
CA ARG A 118 -4.96 10.65 -14.69
C ARG A 118 -5.56 9.23 -14.64
N SER A 119 -6.71 9.05 -13.99
CA SER A 119 -7.39 7.76 -13.84
C SER A 119 -6.57 6.70 -13.07
N VAL A 120 -5.64 7.11 -12.20
CA VAL A 120 -4.95 6.21 -11.29
C VAL A 120 -5.85 5.96 -10.08
N LEU A 121 -6.14 4.69 -9.80
CA LEU A 121 -6.93 4.31 -8.63
C LEU A 121 -6.05 4.31 -7.38
N ILE A 122 -6.42 5.09 -6.37
CA ILE A 122 -5.73 5.15 -5.08
C ILE A 122 -6.63 4.54 -4.01
N LEU A 123 -6.16 3.49 -3.35
CA LEU A 123 -6.80 2.99 -2.13
C LEU A 123 -6.22 3.73 -0.91
N PRO A 124 -7.06 4.43 -0.12
CA PRO A 124 -6.58 5.24 1.01
C PRO A 124 -5.85 4.41 2.05
N ASP A 125 -4.86 5.02 2.68
CA ASP A 125 -4.01 4.43 3.70
C ASP A 125 -4.80 3.73 4.82
N PHE A 126 -5.69 4.46 5.51
CA PHE A 126 -6.47 3.93 6.64
C PHE A 126 -7.51 2.85 6.26
N ILE A 127 -7.66 2.55 4.96
CA ILE A 127 -8.37 1.36 4.47
C ILE A 127 -7.35 0.26 4.13
N ALA A 128 -6.35 0.57 3.29
CA ALA A 128 -5.41 -0.42 2.77
C ALA A 128 -4.44 -0.95 3.85
N ASN A 129 -4.04 -0.12 4.82
CA ASN A 129 -3.08 -0.48 5.87
C ASN A 129 -3.72 -0.78 7.25
N ALA A 130 -5.04 -0.92 7.33
CA ALA A 130 -5.77 -1.14 8.59
C ALA A 130 -5.44 -2.48 9.27
N GLY A 131 -4.69 -3.37 8.63
CA GLY A 131 -4.38 -4.71 9.13
C GLY A 131 -3.80 -4.73 10.54
N GLY A 132 -2.85 -3.83 10.84
CA GLY A 132 -2.22 -3.76 12.17
C GLY A 132 -3.21 -3.42 13.29
N VAL A 133 -4.11 -2.46 13.05
CA VAL A 133 -5.13 -2.07 14.04
C VAL A 133 -6.15 -3.19 14.24
N ILE A 134 -6.55 -3.87 13.17
CA ILE A 134 -7.48 -5.02 13.24
C ILE A 134 -6.82 -6.17 14.01
N CYS A 135 -5.53 -6.45 13.75
CA CYS A 135 -4.76 -7.46 14.48
C CYS A 135 -4.72 -7.16 15.98
N ALA A 136 -4.29 -5.95 16.35
CA ALA A 136 -4.24 -5.52 17.75
C ALA A 136 -5.61 -5.62 18.45
N SER A 137 -6.70 -5.29 17.76
CA SER A 137 -8.06 -5.49 18.29
C SER A 137 -8.40 -6.96 18.50
N ALA A 138 -8.03 -7.84 17.57
CA ALA A 138 -8.27 -9.28 17.69
C ALA A 138 -7.48 -9.88 18.87
N GLU A 139 -6.20 -9.52 19.01
CA GLU A 139 -5.34 -9.94 20.12
C GLU A 139 -5.87 -9.46 21.49
N TYR A 140 -6.29 -8.20 21.58
CA TYR A 140 -6.89 -7.65 22.80
C TYR A 140 -8.12 -8.43 23.26
N HIS A 141 -8.90 -8.99 22.34
CA HIS A 141 -10.07 -9.83 22.64
C HIS A 141 -9.74 -11.33 22.75
N GLY A 142 -8.46 -11.70 22.82
CA GLY A 142 -8.03 -13.10 22.97
C GLY A 142 -8.16 -13.95 21.71
N GLY A 143 -8.25 -13.33 20.55
CA GLY A 143 -8.30 -14.02 19.25
C GLY A 143 -6.97 -14.67 18.88
N SER A 144 -7.02 -15.81 18.16
CA SER A 144 -5.83 -16.46 17.62
C SER A 144 -5.30 -15.73 16.39
N GLU A 145 -4.03 -15.95 16.03
CA GLU A 145 -3.42 -15.42 14.82
C GLU A 145 -4.25 -15.73 13.56
N SER A 146 -4.71 -16.97 13.41
CA SER A 146 -5.52 -17.38 12.28
C SER A 146 -6.88 -16.67 12.21
N GLN A 147 -7.47 -16.31 13.36
CA GLN A 147 -8.68 -15.49 13.42
C GLN A 147 -8.37 -14.04 13.05
N ALA A 148 -7.26 -13.49 13.55
CA ALA A 148 -6.83 -12.14 13.21
C ALA A 148 -6.62 -11.98 11.70
N LEU A 149 -5.88 -12.90 11.06
CA LEU A 149 -5.63 -12.87 9.62
C LEU A 149 -6.92 -12.93 8.79
N ARG A 150 -7.87 -13.82 9.14
CA ARG A 150 -9.18 -13.89 8.47
C ARG A 150 -9.97 -12.59 8.65
N THR A 151 -10.00 -12.06 9.88
CA THR A 151 -10.70 -10.81 10.17
C THR A 151 -10.12 -9.63 9.40
N ILE A 152 -8.79 -9.59 9.23
CA ILE A 152 -8.11 -8.57 8.41
C ILE A 152 -8.57 -8.68 6.96
N GLU A 153 -8.49 -9.87 6.37
CA GLU A 153 -8.88 -10.10 4.97
C GLU A 153 -10.34 -9.68 4.73
N GLU A 154 -11.28 -10.20 5.55
CA GLU A 154 -12.70 -9.90 5.42
C GLU A 154 -13.01 -8.40 5.57
N LYS A 155 -12.46 -7.75 6.60
CA LYS A 155 -12.74 -6.33 6.86
C LYS A 155 -12.12 -5.41 5.82
N ILE A 156 -10.86 -5.66 5.41
CA ILE A 156 -10.22 -4.84 4.39
C ILE A 156 -10.93 -5.01 3.06
N PHE A 157 -11.29 -6.24 2.69
CA PHE A 157 -12.04 -6.51 1.47
C PHE A 157 -13.38 -5.77 1.46
N ALA A 158 -14.21 -5.97 2.48
CA ALA A 158 -15.53 -5.33 2.58
C ALA A 158 -15.44 -3.80 2.61
N ASN A 159 -14.49 -3.24 3.36
CA ASN A 159 -14.29 -1.78 3.41
C ASN A 159 -13.82 -1.22 2.05
N THR A 160 -12.94 -1.92 1.38
CA THR A 160 -12.45 -1.51 0.05
C THR A 160 -13.60 -1.52 -0.96
N GLU A 161 -14.40 -2.58 -0.99
CA GLU A 161 -15.57 -2.70 -1.87
C GLU A 161 -16.58 -1.57 -1.62
N GLU A 162 -16.94 -1.32 -0.36
CA GLU A 162 -17.88 -0.26 0.03
C GLU A 162 -17.37 1.13 -0.36
N VAL A 163 -16.09 1.42 -0.10
CA VAL A 163 -15.46 2.70 -0.46
C VAL A 163 -15.44 2.91 -1.97
N LEU A 164 -15.02 1.91 -2.74
CA LEU A 164 -14.96 2.02 -4.20
C LEU A 164 -16.35 2.15 -4.83
N ALA A 165 -17.34 1.41 -4.32
CA ALA A 165 -18.73 1.52 -4.77
C ALA A 165 -19.30 2.92 -4.48
N SER A 166 -19.06 3.46 -3.28
CA SER A 166 -19.48 4.81 -2.89
C SER A 166 -18.79 5.88 -3.73
N ALA A 167 -17.47 5.79 -3.88
CA ALA A 167 -16.69 6.74 -4.69
C ALA A 167 -17.19 6.78 -6.14
N LYS A 168 -17.44 5.61 -6.74
CA LYS A 168 -17.99 5.51 -8.11
C LYS A 168 -19.39 6.11 -8.23
N LYS A 169 -20.29 5.77 -7.30
CA LYS A 169 -21.67 6.26 -7.28
C LYS A 169 -21.74 7.78 -7.14
N ASN A 170 -20.94 8.33 -6.23
CA ASN A 170 -20.96 9.77 -5.89
C ASN A 170 -19.99 10.59 -6.74
N ARG A 171 -19.17 9.97 -7.60
CA ARG A 171 -18.12 10.60 -8.39
C ARG A 171 -17.13 11.40 -7.52
N THR A 172 -16.73 10.82 -6.41
CA THR A 172 -15.79 11.42 -5.44
C THR A 172 -14.48 10.65 -5.41
N LEU A 173 -13.47 11.24 -4.78
CA LEU A 173 -12.20 10.55 -4.52
C LEU A 173 -12.43 9.37 -3.55
N PRO A 174 -11.77 8.22 -3.72
CA PRO A 174 -11.87 7.11 -2.77
C PRO A 174 -11.57 7.52 -1.33
N ARG A 175 -10.63 8.45 -1.10
CA ARG A 175 -10.33 8.97 0.23
C ARG A 175 -11.51 9.72 0.84
N GLN A 176 -12.22 10.52 0.06
CA GLN A 176 -13.41 11.23 0.54
C GLN A 176 -14.52 10.24 0.92
N ALA A 177 -14.80 9.27 0.07
CA ALA A 177 -15.79 8.22 0.35
C ALA A 177 -15.42 7.41 1.61
N ALA A 178 -14.13 7.12 1.82
CA ALA A 178 -13.65 6.43 3.00
C ALA A 178 -13.81 7.25 4.29
N VAL A 179 -13.58 8.56 4.24
CA VAL A 179 -13.82 9.47 5.38
C VAL A 179 -15.30 9.53 5.73
N GLU A 180 -16.19 9.69 4.74
CA GLU A 180 -17.64 9.70 4.93
C GLU A 180 -18.15 8.40 5.57
N LEU A 181 -17.61 7.25 5.12
CA LEU A 181 -17.90 5.95 5.70
C LEU A 181 -17.48 5.87 7.16
N ALA A 182 -16.25 6.30 7.48
CA ALA A 182 -15.72 6.29 8.84
C ALA A 182 -16.53 7.19 9.77
N GLU A 183 -16.85 8.43 9.36
CA GLU A 183 -17.69 9.37 10.13
C GLU A 183 -19.10 8.80 10.39
N THR A 184 -19.72 8.19 9.37
CA THR A 184 -21.04 7.58 9.51
C THR A 184 -21.02 6.46 10.55
N ARG A 185 -19.99 5.61 10.55
CA ARG A 185 -19.85 4.53 11.55
C ARG A 185 -19.62 5.06 12.96
N VAL A 186 -18.79 6.10 13.11
CA VAL A 186 -18.56 6.75 14.41
C VAL A 186 -19.84 7.39 14.94
N ARG A 187 -20.55 8.16 14.13
CA ARG A 187 -21.83 8.78 14.53
C ARG A 187 -22.86 7.74 14.95
N LYS A 188 -22.97 6.63 14.20
CA LYS A 188 -23.84 5.50 14.56
C LYS A 188 -23.45 4.88 15.90
N ALA A 189 -22.15 4.63 16.15
CA ALA A 189 -21.67 4.11 17.42
C ALA A 189 -21.96 5.05 18.60
N MET A 190 -21.84 6.36 18.39
CA MET A 190 -22.15 7.37 19.42
C MET A 190 -23.65 7.39 19.77
N SER A 191 -24.56 7.15 18.82
CA SER A 191 -26.00 7.14 19.08
C SER A 191 -26.46 5.99 19.97
N PHE A 192 -25.67 4.94 20.14
CA PHE A 192 -25.97 3.82 21.07
C PHE A 192 -25.48 4.07 22.51
N ARG A 193 -24.81 5.18 22.77
CA ARG A 193 -24.31 5.57 24.11
C ARG A 193 -25.22 6.57 24.84
N GLN A 194 -26.34 6.92 24.26
CA GLN A 194 -27.44 7.67 24.87
C GLN A 194 -28.50 6.70 25.36
#